data_5ae4f479722755283a4cbc0120f7a18c
#
_entry.id   5ae4f479722755283a4cbc0120f7a18c
#
_cell.length_a   1.000
_cell.length_b   1.000
_cell.length_c   1.000
_cell.angle_alpha   90.00
_cell.angle_beta   90.00
_cell.angle_gamma   90.00
#
_symmetry.space_group_name_H-M   'P 1'
#
loop_
_entity.id
_entity.type
_entity.pdbx_description
1 polymer ?
#
loop_
_entity_poly.entity_id
_entity_poly.type
_entity_poly.pdbx_seq_one_letter_code
_entity_poly.pdbx_strand_id
1 'polypeptide(L)'
;MKKLVSFVLLTATLLGVLSCNRGPRKALLPNVSGKAGEIIVVIDRDNWEGNLGNAVRDILAGDCPYLAQKEALFTIANVTPTGFADLFKVHRNILIFNIDPQGQEEGVIYRNDVWAHPQCVIQVNAFDNDGALRIMNENADRIANAVEQAERDRIIANAKLYEEVNLAKIVTEMVGGSPHFPSGYKLKKRTDNFIWIADEKQYTNQGIFIYKYPAAEAENFTQESIIAHRNAFLKENVPGMFDNTWMTTSDFVAPTVEFIRFRGLQFAQTRGFWEVHNDFMGGPFVSHSFYGQGANDVIVMDAWVYAPRYDKRQYLRQVESLLYSFEWAKPAE
;
A
#
# COMPACT_ATOMS: atom_id res chain seq x y z
N MET A 1 -36.01 -10.61 -62.19
CA MET A 1 -34.59 -10.44 -61.90
C MET A 1 -34.19 -9.03 -61.45
N LYS A 2 -34.64 -7.93 -62.10
CA LYS A 2 -34.27 -6.54 -61.68
C LYS A 2 -34.76 -6.16 -60.27
N LYS A 3 -35.92 -6.62 -59.81
CA LYS A 3 -36.44 -6.34 -58.46
C LYS A 3 -35.70 -7.11 -57.36
N LEU A 4 -35.16 -8.31 -57.65
CA LEU A 4 -34.36 -9.10 -56.71
C LEU A 4 -33.00 -8.50 -56.47
N VAL A 5 -32.37 -7.98 -57.51
CA VAL A 5 -31.06 -7.32 -57.46
C VAL A 5 -31.13 -6.02 -56.65
N SER A 6 -32.20 -5.23 -56.78
CA SER A 6 -32.40 -4.01 -56.03
C SER A 6 -32.60 -4.29 -54.53
N PHE A 7 -33.25 -5.41 -54.16
CA PHE A 7 -33.45 -5.76 -52.73
C PHE A 7 -32.16 -6.25 -52.10
N VAL A 8 -31.31 -7.00 -52.81
CA VAL A 8 -30.02 -7.45 -52.32
C VAL A 8 -29.04 -6.29 -52.16
N LEU A 9 -29.06 -5.27 -53.08
CA LEU A 9 -28.23 -4.09 -52.94
C LEU A 9 -28.69 -3.21 -51.74
N LEU A 10 -29.98 -3.10 -51.48
CA LEU A 10 -30.51 -2.31 -50.34
C LEU A 10 -30.19 -2.96 -48.98
N THR A 11 -30.18 -4.29 -48.89
CA THR A 11 -29.78 -5.01 -47.66
C THR A 11 -28.28 -4.99 -47.44
N ALA A 12 -27.45 -4.98 -48.46
CA ALA A 12 -26.00 -4.86 -48.34
C ALA A 12 -25.55 -3.47 -47.87
N THR A 13 -26.25 -2.40 -48.27
CA THR A 13 -26.02 -1.03 -47.78
C THR A 13 -26.48 -0.83 -46.32
N LEU A 14 -27.57 -1.48 -45.88
CA LEU A 14 -28.01 -1.40 -44.47
C LEU A 14 -27.04 -2.13 -43.51
N LEU A 15 -26.39 -3.20 -43.94
CA LEU A 15 -25.40 -3.91 -43.13
C LEU A 15 -24.05 -3.16 -42.99
N GLY A 16 -23.74 -2.27 -43.91
CA GLY A 16 -22.52 -1.44 -43.89
C GLY A 16 -22.55 -0.28 -42.90
N VAL A 17 -23.74 0.19 -42.47
CA VAL A 17 -23.89 1.34 -41.54
C VAL A 17 -23.92 0.89 -40.07
N LEU A 18 -24.03 -0.39 -39.78
CA LEU A 18 -24.00 -0.93 -38.40
C LEU A 18 -22.57 -1.19 -37.85
N SER A 19 -21.53 -0.98 -38.67
CA SER A 19 -20.14 -1.28 -38.33
C SER A 19 -19.33 -0.09 -37.78
N CYS A 20 -19.91 1.09 -37.59
CA CYS A 20 -19.16 2.30 -37.18
C CYS A 20 -19.64 2.93 -35.90
N ASN A 21 -20.04 2.13 -34.89
CA ASN A 21 -20.26 2.68 -33.55
C ASN A 21 -19.24 2.09 -32.55
N ARG A 22 -17.95 2.05 -32.95
CA ARG A 22 -16.86 1.98 -32.00
C ARG A 22 -16.67 3.40 -31.49
N GLY A 23 -17.23 3.70 -30.32
CA GLY A 23 -16.89 4.92 -29.57
C GLY A 23 -15.36 5.08 -29.52
N PRO A 24 -14.83 6.30 -29.33
CA PRO A 24 -13.39 6.53 -29.34
C PRO A 24 -12.74 5.51 -28.41
N ARG A 25 -11.87 4.64 -28.98
CA ARG A 25 -11.06 3.74 -28.15
C ARG A 25 -10.23 4.64 -27.26
N LYS A 26 -10.51 4.62 -25.95
CA LYS A 26 -9.66 5.28 -24.98
C LYS A 26 -8.24 4.80 -25.26
N ALA A 27 -7.35 5.70 -25.66
CA ALA A 27 -5.95 5.35 -25.88
C ALA A 27 -5.45 4.71 -24.56
N LEU A 28 -4.84 3.52 -24.68
CA LEU A 28 -4.26 2.86 -23.52
C LEU A 28 -3.10 3.74 -23.05
N LEU A 29 -3.16 4.18 -21.81
CA LEU A 29 -2.07 4.91 -21.19
C LEU A 29 -0.83 4.00 -21.07
N PRO A 30 0.38 4.52 -21.23
CA PRO A 30 1.59 3.77 -20.98
C PRO A 30 1.69 3.39 -19.49
N ASN A 31 2.52 2.38 -19.19
CA ASN A 31 2.83 2.05 -17.82
C ASN A 31 3.62 3.16 -17.14
N VAL A 32 3.44 3.31 -15.84
CA VAL A 32 4.21 4.27 -15.04
C VAL A 32 5.70 3.89 -14.99
N SER A 33 6.55 4.90 -14.90
CA SER A 33 7.99 4.81 -14.64
C SER A 33 8.31 5.16 -13.17
N GLY A 34 9.58 5.03 -12.78
CA GLY A 34 10.11 5.35 -11.46
C GLY A 34 10.07 4.18 -10.49
N LYS A 35 10.85 4.29 -9.41
CA LYS A 35 10.91 3.28 -8.35
C LYS A 35 9.75 3.44 -7.37
N ALA A 36 9.43 2.37 -6.66
CA ALA A 36 8.41 2.41 -5.61
C ALA A 36 8.73 3.47 -4.55
N GLY A 37 7.73 4.32 -4.23
CA GLY A 37 7.90 5.40 -3.28
C GLY A 37 8.71 6.60 -3.78
N GLU A 38 8.95 6.72 -5.11
CA GLU A 38 9.49 7.95 -5.70
C GLU A 38 8.36 8.92 -6.07
N ILE A 39 8.63 10.22 -5.86
CA ILE A 39 7.73 11.33 -6.21
C ILE A 39 8.52 12.36 -7.02
N ILE A 40 8.01 12.75 -8.18
CA ILE A 40 8.48 13.94 -8.89
C ILE A 40 7.74 15.16 -8.35
N VAL A 41 8.48 16.14 -7.86
CA VAL A 41 7.95 17.43 -7.39
C VAL A 41 8.22 18.49 -8.44
N VAL A 42 7.15 18.95 -9.08
CA VAL A 42 7.22 20.00 -10.11
C VAL A 42 7.04 21.35 -9.44
N ILE A 43 8.12 22.08 -9.29
CA ILE A 43 8.19 23.37 -8.60
C ILE A 43 9.40 24.16 -9.14
N ASP A 44 9.29 25.47 -9.22
CA ASP A 44 10.42 26.29 -9.63
C ASP A 44 11.56 26.24 -8.59
N ARG A 45 12.76 26.66 -9.04
CA ARG A 45 13.97 26.53 -8.25
C ARG A 45 13.94 27.36 -6.97
N ASP A 46 13.46 28.60 -7.05
CA ASP A 46 13.50 29.50 -5.91
C ASP A 46 12.56 29.02 -4.81
N ASN A 47 11.38 28.53 -5.17
CA ASN A 47 10.44 27.92 -4.24
C ASN A 47 10.97 26.58 -3.68
N TRP A 48 11.68 25.80 -4.50
CA TRP A 48 12.30 24.55 -4.03
C TRP A 48 13.42 24.80 -3.00
N GLU A 49 14.22 25.85 -3.19
CA GLU A 49 15.27 26.24 -2.26
C GLU A 49 14.73 27.05 -1.06
N GLY A 50 13.48 27.48 -1.09
CA GLY A 50 12.80 28.26 -0.07
C GLY A 50 11.99 27.44 0.95
N ASN A 51 11.12 28.15 1.69
CA ASN A 51 10.28 27.56 2.74
C ASN A 51 9.31 26.50 2.22
N LEU A 52 8.76 26.70 1.01
CA LEU A 52 7.85 25.72 0.41
C LEU A 52 8.56 24.38 0.13
N GLY A 53 9.76 24.42 -0.44
CA GLY A 53 10.55 23.21 -0.67
C GLY A 53 11.01 22.53 0.63
N ASN A 54 11.26 23.32 1.70
CA ASN A 54 11.51 22.75 3.03
C ASN A 54 10.29 22.00 3.55
N ALA A 55 9.10 22.60 3.51
CA ALA A 55 7.86 21.95 3.91
C ALA A 55 7.59 20.66 3.10
N VAL A 56 7.83 20.67 1.79
CA VAL A 56 7.70 19.47 0.94
C VAL A 56 8.65 18.37 1.40
N ARG A 57 9.91 18.69 1.72
CA ARG A 57 10.90 17.73 2.23
C ARG A 57 10.51 17.19 3.59
N ASP A 58 10.09 18.04 4.50
CA ASP A 58 9.69 17.65 5.86
C ASP A 58 8.48 16.70 5.83
N ILE A 59 7.50 16.98 4.98
CA ILE A 59 6.27 16.18 4.87
C ILE A 59 6.50 14.87 4.10
N LEU A 60 7.19 14.91 2.96
CA LEU A 60 7.28 13.77 2.06
C LEU A 60 8.59 12.98 2.19
N ALA A 61 9.66 13.60 2.65
CA ALA A 61 10.94 12.94 2.86
C ALA A 61 11.38 12.96 4.33
N GLY A 62 10.48 13.27 5.26
CA GLY A 62 10.67 13.08 6.69
C GLY A 62 10.92 11.60 7.03
N ASP A 63 11.34 11.33 8.26
CA ASP A 63 11.66 9.97 8.72
C ASP A 63 10.43 9.04 8.62
N CYS A 64 10.60 7.89 7.96
CA CYS A 64 9.60 6.84 7.97
C CYS A 64 9.47 6.28 9.39
N PRO A 65 8.27 6.26 9.98
CA PRO A 65 8.08 5.82 11.35
C PRO A 65 8.34 4.32 11.50
N TYR A 66 8.73 3.92 12.71
CA TYR A 66 8.95 2.51 13.08
C TYR A 66 10.02 1.79 12.24
N LEU A 67 11.10 2.49 11.92
CA LEU A 67 12.32 1.89 11.38
C LEU A 67 13.49 2.15 12.34
N ALA A 68 14.33 1.13 12.58
CA ALA A 68 15.48 1.24 13.46
C ALA A 68 16.55 2.21 12.93
N GLN A 69 16.59 2.36 11.61
CA GLN A 69 17.44 3.31 10.91
C GLN A 69 16.59 4.38 10.26
N LYS A 70 17.08 5.61 10.20
CA LYS A 70 16.40 6.70 9.54
C LYS A 70 16.35 6.45 8.03
N GLU A 71 15.15 6.32 7.51
CA GLU A 71 14.84 6.21 6.09
C GLU A 71 13.75 7.23 5.77
N ALA A 72 13.90 7.97 4.68
CA ALA A 72 12.87 8.92 4.26
C ALA A 72 11.55 8.21 3.91
N LEU A 73 10.39 8.80 4.24
CA LEU A 73 9.07 8.24 3.92
C LEU A 73 8.90 8.01 2.42
N PHE A 74 9.32 8.99 1.59
CA PHE A 74 9.40 8.88 0.14
C PHE A 74 10.76 9.37 -0.35
N THR A 75 11.12 8.96 -1.56
CA THR A 75 12.25 9.55 -2.29
C THR A 75 11.71 10.62 -3.21
N ILE A 76 12.16 11.86 -3.06
CA ILE A 76 11.67 12.98 -3.84
C ILE A 76 12.74 13.49 -4.80
N ALA A 77 12.32 13.89 -6.00
CA ALA A 77 13.16 14.54 -7.00
C ALA A 77 12.46 15.79 -7.51
N ASN A 78 13.16 16.92 -7.51
CA ASN A 78 12.63 18.19 -8.03
C ASN A 78 12.84 18.29 -9.54
N VAL A 79 11.83 18.81 -10.20
CA VAL A 79 11.86 19.19 -11.62
C VAL A 79 11.21 20.57 -11.77
N THR A 80 11.85 21.48 -12.50
CA THR A 80 11.23 22.79 -12.77
C THR A 80 10.04 22.66 -13.71
N PRO A 81 9.04 23.57 -13.66
CA PRO A 81 7.91 23.55 -14.60
C PRO A 81 8.33 23.53 -16.06
N THR A 82 9.37 24.27 -16.44
CA THR A 82 9.93 24.28 -17.81
C THR A 82 10.66 22.98 -18.18
N GLY A 83 11.21 22.27 -17.19
CA GLY A 83 11.86 20.97 -17.35
C GLY A 83 10.91 19.79 -17.29
N PHE A 84 9.64 19.99 -16.95
CA PHE A 84 8.65 18.94 -16.83
C PHE A 84 8.19 18.42 -18.19
N ALA A 85 9.06 17.63 -18.81
CA ALA A 85 8.86 17.03 -20.13
C ALA A 85 8.21 15.64 -20.04
N ASP A 86 7.92 15.05 -21.21
CA ASP A 86 7.17 13.78 -21.32
C ASP A 86 7.77 12.61 -20.53
N LEU A 87 9.11 12.58 -20.37
CA LEU A 87 9.80 11.58 -19.57
C LEU A 87 9.32 11.59 -18.10
N PHE A 88 9.08 12.78 -17.55
CA PHE A 88 8.62 12.92 -16.17
C PHE A 88 7.12 12.76 -16.02
N LYS A 89 6.35 13.04 -17.07
CA LYS A 89 4.89 12.91 -17.06
C LYS A 89 4.42 11.47 -16.84
N VAL A 90 5.20 10.48 -17.26
CA VAL A 90 4.86 9.06 -17.03
C VAL A 90 5.32 8.52 -15.68
N HIS A 91 5.85 9.40 -14.80
CA HIS A 91 6.27 8.96 -13.46
C HIS A 91 5.06 8.58 -12.60
N ARG A 92 5.25 7.61 -11.72
CA ARG A 92 4.19 6.97 -10.93
C ARG A 92 3.49 7.90 -9.91
N ASN A 93 4.23 8.82 -9.30
CA ASN A 93 3.69 9.82 -8.37
C ASN A 93 4.25 11.19 -8.73
N ILE A 94 3.38 12.17 -8.90
CA ILE A 94 3.74 13.52 -9.29
C ILE A 94 3.01 14.51 -8.38
N LEU A 95 3.76 15.43 -7.77
CA LEU A 95 3.24 16.59 -7.04
C LEU A 95 3.57 17.85 -7.84
N ILE A 96 2.57 18.60 -8.24
CA ILE A 96 2.72 19.80 -9.08
C ILE A 96 2.28 21.02 -8.28
N PHE A 97 3.13 22.04 -8.19
CA PHE A 97 2.77 23.36 -7.71
C PHE A 97 2.43 24.27 -8.89
N ASN A 98 1.19 24.74 -8.91
CA ASN A 98 0.68 25.74 -9.85
C ASN A 98 0.41 27.02 -9.09
N ILE A 99 1.39 27.94 -9.09
CA ILE A 99 1.31 29.21 -8.40
C ILE A 99 1.02 30.29 -9.43
N ASP A 100 -0.23 30.75 -9.46
CA ASP A 100 -0.73 31.71 -10.45
C ASP A 100 -1.58 32.80 -9.75
N PRO A 101 -1.11 34.05 -9.70
CA PRO A 101 -1.87 35.18 -9.12
C PRO A 101 -3.21 35.44 -9.81
N GLN A 102 -3.40 34.95 -11.04
CA GLN A 102 -4.65 35.07 -11.80
C GLN A 102 -5.46 33.76 -11.78
N GLY A 103 -5.08 32.78 -10.97
CA GLY A 103 -5.78 31.52 -10.80
C GLY A 103 -7.25 31.71 -10.38
N GLN A 104 -8.07 30.68 -10.58
CA GLN A 104 -9.49 30.74 -10.23
C GLN A 104 -9.74 30.31 -8.79
N GLU A 105 -9.03 29.31 -8.31
CA GLU A 105 -9.24 28.68 -6.99
C GLU A 105 -7.92 28.20 -6.39
N GLU A 106 -7.79 28.32 -5.08
CA GLU A 106 -6.74 27.70 -4.30
C GLU A 106 -7.18 26.31 -3.78
N GLY A 107 -6.25 25.40 -3.64
CA GLY A 107 -6.49 24.09 -3.02
C GLY A 107 -5.68 22.96 -3.62
N VAL A 108 -6.03 21.74 -3.23
CA VAL A 108 -5.36 20.51 -3.70
C VAL A 108 -6.31 19.69 -4.56
N ILE A 109 -5.84 19.32 -5.75
CA ILE A 109 -6.56 18.47 -6.69
C ILE A 109 -5.84 17.12 -6.79
N TYR A 110 -6.59 16.04 -6.60
CA TYR A 110 -6.09 14.66 -6.74
C TYR A 110 -6.61 14.07 -8.05
N ARG A 111 -5.73 13.52 -8.87
CA ARG A 111 -6.06 12.87 -10.13
C ARG A 111 -5.33 11.55 -10.27
N ASN A 112 -5.98 10.59 -10.89
CA ASN A 112 -5.39 9.31 -11.25
C ASN A 112 -5.26 9.21 -12.78
N ASP A 113 -4.21 8.53 -13.24
CA ASP A 113 -4.07 8.11 -14.64
C ASP A 113 -4.15 9.27 -15.64
N VAL A 114 -3.39 10.33 -15.40
CA VAL A 114 -3.37 11.51 -16.27
C VAL A 114 -2.54 11.26 -17.54
N TRP A 115 -1.32 10.74 -17.37
CA TRP A 115 -0.38 10.50 -18.48
C TRP A 115 0.10 9.05 -18.55
N ALA A 116 -0.05 8.29 -17.48
CA ALA A 116 0.34 6.88 -17.39
C ALA A 116 -0.62 6.12 -16.45
N HIS A 117 -0.54 4.80 -16.43
CA HIS A 117 -1.36 3.96 -15.55
C HIS A 117 -0.49 2.88 -14.86
N PRO A 118 -0.70 2.63 -13.56
CA PRO A 118 -1.52 3.35 -12.57
C PRO A 118 -0.75 4.54 -11.97
N GLN A 119 -1.24 5.76 -12.12
CA GLN A 119 -0.54 7.00 -11.77
C GLN A 119 -1.29 7.80 -10.69
N CYS A 120 -0.55 8.39 -9.75
CA CYS A 120 -1.04 9.38 -8.79
C CYS A 120 -0.48 10.76 -9.15
N VAL A 121 -1.36 11.74 -9.40
CA VAL A 121 -1.00 13.14 -9.67
C VAL A 121 -1.73 14.03 -8.67
N ILE A 122 -0.95 14.81 -7.92
CA ILE A 122 -1.46 15.76 -6.95
C ILE A 122 -1.06 17.15 -7.44
N GLN A 123 -1.99 18.07 -7.49
CA GLN A 123 -1.76 19.44 -7.92
C GLN A 123 -2.17 20.40 -6.79
N VAL A 124 -1.23 21.22 -6.34
CA VAL A 124 -1.46 22.33 -5.40
C VAL A 124 -1.61 23.60 -6.22
N ASN A 125 -2.79 24.22 -6.18
CA ASN A 125 -3.06 25.51 -6.79
C ASN A 125 -3.02 26.59 -5.71
N ALA A 126 -2.30 27.69 -5.96
CA ALA A 126 -2.20 28.82 -5.05
C ALA A 126 -2.03 30.11 -5.84
N PHE A 127 -2.40 31.24 -5.24
CA PHE A 127 -2.21 32.55 -5.86
C PHE A 127 -0.79 33.08 -5.69
N ASP A 128 -0.11 32.66 -4.62
CA ASP A 128 1.26 33.03 -4.29
C ASP A 128 1.99 31.94 -3.50
N ASN A 129 3.25 32.18 -3.17
CA ASN A 129 4.11 31.25 -2.45
C ASN A 129 3.65 30.98 -1.02
N ASP A 130 3.12 31.99 -0.33
CA ASP A 130 2.63 31.85 1.04
C ASP A 130 1.34 31.03 1.07
N GLY A 131 0.46 31.22 0.10
CA GLY A 131 -0.71 30.40 -0.13
C GLY A 131 -0.35 28.93 -0.40
N ALA A 132 0.64 28.69 -1.27
CA ALA A 132 1.13 27.34 -1.56
C ALA A 132 1.70 26.65 -0.32
N LEU A 133 2.51 27.36 0.48
CA LEU A 133 3.06 26.85 1.75
C LEU A 133 1.95 26.52 2.75
N ARG A 134 0.98 27.41 2.92
CA ARG A 134 -0.18 27.21 3.78
C ARG A 134 -0.96 25.96 3.37
N ILE A 135 -1.32 25.85 2.08
CA ILE A 135 -2.09 24.71 1.54
C ILE A 135 -1.33 23.41 1.71
N MET A 136 -0.01 23.40 1.46
CA MET A 136 0.83 22.21 1.64
C MET A 136 0.81 21.72 3.10
N ASN A 137 0.96 22.64 4.06
CA ASN A 137 0.93 22.31 5.50
C ASN A 137 -0.45 21.84 5.97
N GLU A 138 -1.52 22.54 5.57
CA GLU A 138 -2.90 22.16 5.93
C GLU A 138 -3.33 20.81 5.35
N ASN A 139 -2.70 20.34 4.28
CA ASN A 139 -3.02 19.08 3.60
C ASN A 139 -1.90 18.05 3.70
N ALA A 140 -0.92 18.23 4.60
CA ALA A 140 0.26 17.37 4.73
C ALA A 140 -0.09 15.87 4.76
N ASP A 141 -0.92 15.44 5.72
CA ASP A 141 -1.32 14.05 5.88
C ASP A 141 -2.12 13.53 4.67
N ARG A 142 -2.99 14.36 4.09
CA ARG A 142 -3.80 13.96 2.94
C ARG A 142 -2.95 13.72 1.70
N ILE A 143 -1.94 14.55 1.48
CA ILE A 143 -0.99 14.44 0.37
C ILE A 143 -0.13 13.19 0.54
N ALA A 144 0.48 12.99 1.72
CA ALA A 144 1.29 11.82 2.03
C ALA A 144 0.47 10.51 1.91
N ASN A 145 -0.73 10.50 2.50
CA ASN A 145 -1.63 9.34 2.45
C ASN A 145 -2.13 9.02 1.03
N ALA A 146 -2.30 10.02 0.15
CA ALA A 146 -2.69 9.78 -1.24
C ALA A 146 -1.59 9.02 -2.00
N VAL A 147 -0.32 9.37 -1.78
CA VAL A 147 0.82 8.66 -2.38
C VAL A 147 0.95 7.25 -1.78
N GLU A 148 0.84 7.11 -0.44
CA GLU A 148 0.87 5.78 0.20
C GLU A 148 -0.26 4.87 -0.31
N GLN A 149 -1.47 5.41 -0.47
CA GLN A 149 -2.60 4.65 -1.00
C GLN A 149 -2.35 4.21 -2.46
N ALA A 150 -1.78 5.09 -3.28
CA ALA A 150 -1.43 4.75 -4.67
C ALA A 150 -0.35 3.65 -4.73
N GLU A 151 0.66 3.68 -3.86
CA GLU A 151 1.66 2.62 -3.77
C GLU A 151 1.04 1.31 -3.28
N ARG A 152 0.18 1.38 -2.27
CA ARG A 152 -0.57 0.23 -1.74
C ARG A 152 -1.44 -0.42 -2.81
N ASP A 153 -2.20 0.36 -3.57
CA ASP A 153 -3.07 -0.15 -4.63
C ASP A 153 -2.29 -0.86 -5.74
N ARG A 154 -1.09 -0.37 -6.09
CA ARG A 154 -0.18 -1.04 -7.06
C ARG A 154 0.32 -2.37 -6.53
N ILE A 155 0.72 -2.44 -5.25
CA ILE A 155 1.18 -3.67 -4.60
C ILE A 155 0.05 -4.69 -4.55
N ILE A 156 -1.15 -4.28 -4.15
CA ILE A 156 -2.34 -5.15 -4.10
C ILE A 156 -2.72 -5.64 -5.50
N ALA A 157 -2.70 -4.77 -6.51
CA ALA A 157 -2.99 -5.14 -7.90
C ALA A 157 -1.99 -6.19 -8.41
N ASN A 158 -0.69 -6.02 -8.11
CA ASN A 158 0.34 -6.98 -8.45
C ASN A 158 0.16 -8.32 -7.69
N ALA A 159 -0.19 -8.27 -6.40
CA ALA A 159 -0.44 -9.46 -5.60
C ALA A 159 -1.63 -10.27 -6.16
N LYS A 160 -2.70 -9.61 -6.57
CA LYS A 160 -3.87 -10.24 -7.21
C LYS A 160 -3.54 -10.83 -8.59
N LEU A 161 -2.71 -10.14 -9.37
CA LEU A 161 -2.33 -10.60 -10.72
C LEU A 161 -1.48 -11.87 -10.69
N TYR A 162 -0.60 -12.00 -9.70
CA TYR A 162 0.35 -13.11 -9.55
C TYR A 162 0.11 -13.91 -8.26
N GLU A 163 -1.15 -14.16 -7.93
CA GLU A 163 -1.56 -14.74 -6.65
C GLU A 163 -1.17 -16.21 -6.49
N GLU A 164 -0.62 -16.55 -5.35
CA GLU A 164 -0.44 -17.91 -4.85
C GLU A 164 -1.77 -18.45 -4.27
N VAL A 165 -2.67 -18.86 -5.14
CA VAL A 165 -4.06 -19.26 -4.81
C VAL A 165 -4.13 -20.31 -3.70
N ASN A 166 -3.16 -21.24 -3.65
CA ASN A 166 -3.13 -22.27 -2.61
C ASN A 166 -2.91 -21.68 -1.21
N LEU A 167 -2.14 -20.60 -1.08
CA LEU A 167 -1.93 -19.92 0.20
C LEU A 167 -3.22 -19.25 0.66
N ALA A 168 -3.90 -18.54 -0.24
CA ALA A 168 -5.18 -17.90 0.05
C ALA A 168 -6.23 -18.93 0.52
N LYS A 169 -6.28 -20.12 -0.11
CA LYS A 169 -7.17 -21.21 0.31
C LYS A 169 -6.87 -21.70 1.73
N ILE A 170 -5.58 -21.93 2.05
CA ILE A 170 -5.16 -22.38 3.38
C ILE A 170 -5.56 -21.36 4.47
N VAL A 171 -5.38 -20.07 4.19
CA VAL A 171 -5.74 -19.00 5.14
C VAL A 171 -7.26 -18.91 5.29
N THR A 172 -7.99 -18.96 4.17
CA THR A 172 -9.46 -18.92 4.19
C THR A 172 -10.07 -20.08 4.98
N GLU A 173 -9.50 -21.28 4.88
CA GLU A 173 -9.94 -22.45 5.68
C GLU A 173 -9.83 -22.20 7.19
N MET A 174 -8.86 -21.41 7.65
CA MET A 174 -8.66 -21.12 9.07
C MET A 174 -9.47 -19.92 9.58
N VAL A 175 -9.52 -18.81 8.81
CA VAL A 175 -10.07 -17.54 9.29
C VAL A 175 -11.26 -17.02 8.50
N GLY A 176 -11.72 -17.73 7.44
CA GLY A 176 -12.89 -17.34 6.64
C GLY A 176 -12.62 -16.25 5.60
N GLY A 177 -11.39 -15.86 5.40
CA GLY A 177 -10.95 -14.89 4.40
C GLY A 177 -9.43 -14.94 4.23
N SER A 178 -8.86 -14.17 3.31
CA SER A 178 -7.42 -14.14 3.08
C SER A 178 -6.95 -12.82 2.52
N PRO A 179 -5.74 -12.36 2.86
CA PRO A 179 -5.01 -11.43 2.02
C PRO A 179 -4.53 -12.12 0.74
N HIS A 180 -4.16 -11.34 -0.28
CA HIS A 180 -3.59 -11.84 -1.52
C HIS A 180 -2.07 -11.97 -1.40
N PHE A 181 -1.53 -13.17 -1.57
CA PHE A 181 -0.10 -13.45 -1.52
C PHE A 181 0.48 -13.48 -2.93
N PRO A 182 1.42 -12.59 -3.30
CA PRO A 182 2.06 -12.64 -4.61
C PRO A 182 3.02 -13.83 -4.73
N SER A 183 3.42 -14.13 -5.96
CA SER A 183 4.41 -15.18 -6.25
C SER A 183 5.70 -14.99 -5.44
N GLY A 184 6.25 -16.10 -4.95
CA GLY A 184 7.46 -16.14 -4.11
C GLY A 184 7.17 -16.41 -2.63
N TYR A 185 5.98 -16.11 -2.15
CA TYR A 185 5.57 -16.47 -0.79
C TYR A 185 5.33 -17.99 -0.68
N LYS A 186 5.70 -18.55 0.47
CA LYS A 186 5.58 -19.98 0.76
C LYS A 186 5.06 -20.21 2.17
N LEU A 187 4.26 -21.27 2.32
CA LEU A 187 3.85 -21.75 3.64
C LEU A 187 5.07 -22.32 4.38
N LYS A 188 5.32 -21.80 5.58
CA LYS A 188 6.40 -22.25 6.48
C LYS A 188 5.88 -23.14 7.60
N LYS A 189 4.73 -22.79 8.18
CA LYS A 189 4.09 -23.53 9.27
C LYS A 189 2.57 -23.34 9.20
N ARG A 190 1.84 -24.40 9.60
CA ARG A 190 0.41 -24.37 9.82
C ARG A 190 0.06 -25.19 11.04
N THR A 191 -0.76 -24.64 11.91
CA THR A 191 -1.47 -25.34 12.99
C THR A 191 -2.97 -25.03 12.87
N ASP A 192 -3.78 -25.43 13.84
CA ASP A 192 -5.23 -25.17 13.83
C ASP A 192 -5.56 -23.68 13.99
N ASN A 193 -4.66 -22.90 14.61
CA ASN A 193 -4.88 -21.49 14.93
C ASN A 193 -3.73 -20.55 14.55
N PHE A 194 -2.70 -21.05 13.84
CA PHE A 194 -1.54 -20.27 13.42
C PHE A 194 -1.04 -20.69 12.03
N ILE A 195 -0.77 -19.70 11.18
CA ILE A 195 -0.16 -19.86 9.86
C ILE A 195 1.04 -18.92 9.75
N TRP A 196 2.14 -19.42 9.21
CA TRP A 196 3.33 -18.64 8.86
C TRP A 196 3.57 -18.75 7.36
N ILE A 197 3.51 -17.62 6.67
CA ILE A 197 3.78 -17.50 5.23
C ILE A 197 4.88 -16.47 5.05
N ALA A 198 5.92 -16.76 4.25
CA ALA A 198 7.04 -15.86 4.04
C ALA A 198 7.64 -15.95 2.63
N ASP A 199 8.22 -14.83 2.16
CA ASP A 199 9.17 -14.74 1.04
C ASP A 199 10.56 -14.54 1.63
N GLU A 200 11.40 -15.59 1.54
CA GLU A 200 12.73 -15.63 2.12
C GLU A 200 13.78 -15.60 1.02
N LYS A 201 14.65 -14.62 1.08
CA LYS A 201 15.81 -14.43 0.21
C LYS A 201 17.09 -14.36 1.05
N GLN A 202 18.23 -14.44 0.42
CA GLN A 202 19.52 -14.53 1.12
C GLN A 202 19.75 -13.39 2.15
N TYR A 203 19.26 -12.17 1.90
CA TYR A 203 19.49 -10.99 2.76
C TYR A 203 18.22 -10.23 3.10
N THR A 204 17.06 -10.71 2.66
CA THR A 204 15.77 -10.08 2.92
C THR A 204 14.71 -11.14 3.14
N ASN A 205 14.16 -11.16 4.33
CA ASN A 205 13.04 -12.03 4.65
C ASN A 205 11.87 -11.15 5.05
N GLN A 206 10.72 -11.44 4.50
CA GLN A 206 9.47 -10.78 4.84
C GLN A 206 8.36 -11.80 4.91
N GLY A 207 7.45 -11.64 5.85
CA GLY A 207 6.38 -12.61 6.00
C GLY A 207 5.20 -12.08 6.77
N ILE A 208 4.19 -12.92 6.82
CA ILE A 208 2.95 -12.66 7.53
C ILE A 208 2.64 -13.88 8.38
N PHE A 209 2.43 -13.64 9.67
CA PHE A 209 1.78 -14.59 10.56
C PHE A 209 0.28 -14.30 10.55
N ILE A 210 -0.53 -15.34 10.54
CA ILE A 210 -1.97 -15.23 10.67
C ILE A 210 -2.38 -16.17 11.79
N TYR A 211 -3.02 -15.63 12.81
CA TYR A 211 -3.47 -16.45 13.94
C TYR A 211 -4.82 -15.95 14.46
N LYS A 212 -5.49 -16.83 15.19
CA LYS A 212 -6.76 -16.51 15.82
C LYS A 212 -6.83 -17.07 17.23
N TYR A 213 -7.56 -16.36 18.07
CA TYR A 213 -7.85 -16.75 19.45
C TYR A 213 -9.27 -16.32 19.84
N PRO A 214 -9.90 -16.98 20.82
CA PRO A 214 -11.24 -16.61 21.29
C PRO A 214 -11.28 -15.16 21.76
N ALA A 215 -12.30 -14.43 21.32
CA ALA A 215 -12.52 -13.06 21.80
C ALA A 215 -12.95 -13.06 23.26
N ALA A 216 -12.33 -12.20 24.08
CA ALA A 216 -12.79 -11.92 25.43
C ALA A 216 -14.03 -11.01 25.40
N GLU A 217 -14.75 -10.90 26.51
CA GLU A 217 -15.90 -10.00 26.62
C GLU A 217 -15.52 -8.51 26.43
N ALA A 218 -14.31 -8.12 26.85
CA ALA A 218 -13.80 -6.77 26.76
C ALA A 218 -12.29 -6.75 26.47
N GLU A 219 -11.75 -5.57 26.11
CA GLU A 219 -10.31 -5.28 26.02
C GLU A 219 -9.51 -6.07 24.98
N ASN A 220 -10.17 -6.65 23.95
CA ASN A 220 -9.48 -7.43 22.91
C ASN A 220 -8.44 -6.64 22.13
N PHE A 221 -8.58 -5.31 22.02
CA PHE A 221 -7.75 -4.45 21.18
C PHE A 221 -6.99 -3.38 21.98
N THR A 222 -6.78 -3.58 23.30
CA THR A 222 -5.79 -2.79 24.03
C THR A 222 -4.38 -3.20 23.60
N GLN A 223 -3.43 -2.28 23.71
CA GLN A 223 -2.03 -2.56 23.38
C GLN A 223 -1.50 -3.76 24.16
N GLU A 224 -1.80 -3.83 25.46
CA GLU A 224 -1.38 -4.89 26.36
C GLU A 224 -1.91 -6.25 25.90
N SER A 225 -3.20 -6.34 25.58
CA SER A 225 -3.84 -7.58 25.12
C SER A 225 -3.25 -8.04 23.77
N ILE A 226 -3.14 -7.14 22.79
CA ILE A 226 -2.58 -7.46 21.47
C ILE A 226 -1.14 -7.98 21.61
N ILE A 227 -0.29 -7.29 22.36
CA ILE A 227 1.13 -7.67 22.52
C ILE A 227 1.28 -8.96 23.32
N ALA A 228 0.46 -9.17 24.36
CA ALA A 228 0.49 -10.42 25.12
C ALA A 228 0.15 -11.64 24.23
N HIS A 229 -0.92 -11.57 23.44
CA HIS A 229 -1.29 -12.63 22.50
C HIS A 229 -0.22 -12.81 21.42
N ARG A 230 0.27 -11.71 20.82
CA ARG A 230 1.35 -11.75 19.84
C ARG A 230 2.56 -12.52 20.38
N ASN A 231 3.07 -12.15 21.53
CA ASN A 231 4.26 -12.76 22.12
C ASN A 231 4.03 -14.24 22.47
N ALA A 232 2.85 -14.61 22.95
CA ALA A 232 2.50 -16.00 23.23
C ALA A 232 2.51 -16.86 21.95
N PHE A 233 1.86 -16.40 20.88
CA PHE A 233 1.84 -17.12 19.59
C PHE A 233 3.22 -17.22 18.97
N LEU A 234 4.02 -16.15 19.01
CA LEU A 234 5.36 -16.15 18.43
C LEU A 234 6.32 -17.06 19.19
N LYS A 235 6.25 -17.07 20.52
CA LYS A 235 7.06 -17.96 21.35
C LYS A 235 6.81 -19.43 21.04
N GLU A 236 5.57 -19.81 20.81
CA GLU A 236 5.18 -21.19 20.49
C GLU A 236 5.52 -21.59 19.05
N ASN A 237 5.41 -20.64 18.11
CA ASN A 237 5.35 -20.97 16.69
C ASN A 237 6.55 -20.50 15.87
N VAL A 238 7.35 -19.56 16.36
CA VAL A 238 8.45 -18.93 15.61
C VAL A 238 9.76 -19.04 16.39
N PRO A 239 10.38 -20.23 16.41
CA PRO A 239 11.69 -20.42 17.06
C PRO A 239 12.77 -19.63 16.33
N GLY A 240 13.77 -19.16 17.05
CA GLY A 240 14.99 -18.64 16.49
C GLY A 240 15.93 -19.75 16.01
N MET A 241 17.17 -19.37 15.65
CA MET A 241 18.18 -20.30 15.12
C MET A 241 18.82 -21.19 16.21
N PHE A 242 18.79 -20.77 17.46
CA PHE A 242 19.46 -21.43 18.59
C PHE A 242 18.44 -21.93 19.60
N ASP A 243 18.85 -22.85 20.43
CA ASP A 243 18.02 -23.35 21.53
C ASP A 243 17.62 -22.19 22.46
N ASN A 244 16.39 -22.24 22.94
CA ASN A 244 15.81 -21.23 23.83
C ASN A 244 15.77 -19.80 23.22
N THR A 245 15.58 -19.71 21.89
CA THR A 245 15.36 -18.46 21.16
C THR A 245 14.03 -18.49 20.42
N TRP A 246 13.31 -17.37 20.38
CA TRP A 246 12.02 -17.22 19.65
C TRP A 246 11.76 -15.74 19.32
N MET A 247 10.96 -15.49 18.30
CA MET A 247 10.54 -14.13 17.96
C MET A 247 9.60 -13.57 19.05
N THR A 248 9.78 -12.29 19.40
CA THR A 248 8.97 -11.56 20.36
C THR A 248 8.84 -10.09 19.95
N THR A 249 8.04 -9.30 20.64
CA THR A 249 8.02 -7.85 20.53
C THR A 249 9.21 -7.27 21.28
N SER A 250 9.94 -6.36 20.66
CA SER A 250 11.06 -5.67 21.28
C SER A 250 10.57 -4.53 22.18
N ASP A 251 11.22 -4.33 23.30
CA ASP A 251 11.00 -3.19 24.20
C ASP A 251 11.77 -1.93 23.76
N PHE A 252 12.54 -1.99 22.67
CA PHE A 252 13.37 -0.87 22.21
C PHE A 252 12.54 0.37 21.83
N VAL A 253 11.38 0.15 21.22
CA VAL A 253 10.39 1.20 20.92
C VAL A 253 9.02 0.67 21.33
N ALA A 254 8.31 1.43 22.16
CA ALA A 254 6.95 1.06 22.54
C ALA A 254 6.05 0.90 21.32
N PRO A 255 5.33 -0.22 21.19
CA PRO A 255 4.35 -0.39 20.13
C PRO A 255 3.26 0.68 20.21
N THR A 256 2.64 1.01 19.08
CA THR A 256 1.46 1.88 19.02
C THR A 256 0.28 1.14 18.44
N VAL A 257 -0.92 1.52 18.85
CA VAL A 257 -2.18 0.95 18.36
C VAL A 257 -3.08 2.08 17.88
N GLU A 258 -3.55 1.98 16.63
CA GLU A 258 -4.48 2.90 16.00
C GLU A 258 -5.68 2.14 15.43
N PHE A 259 -6.89 2.70 15.56
CA PHE A 259 -8.08 2.10 14.96
C PHE A 259 -8.30 2.65 13.56
N ILE A 260 -8.30 1.75 12.59
CA ILE A 260 -8.42 2.09 11.17
C ILE A 260 -9.68 1.44 10.59
N ARG A 261 -10.34 2.17 9.68
CA ARG A 261 -11.41 1.65 8.84
C ARG A 261 -10.99 1.71 7.38
N PHE A 262 -10.94 0.55 6.74
CA PHE A 262 -10.55 0.44 5.34
C PHE A 262 -11.45 -0.55 4.60
N ARG A 263 -12.07 -0.13 3.49
CA ARG A 263 -12.96 -0.96 2.64
C ARG A 263 -14.01 -1.76 3.42
N GLY A 264 -14.55 -1.16 4.48
CA GLY A 264 -15.59 -1.79 5.31
C GLY A 264 -15.08 -2.67 6.44
N LEU A 265 -13.79 -3.00 6.49
CA LEU A 265 -13.15 -3.68 7.62
C LEU A 265 -12.67 -2.63 8.63
N GLN A 266 -12.97 -2.84 9.90
CA GLN A 266 -12.42 -2.07 11.03
C GLN A 266 -11.44 -2.95 11.80
N PHE A 267 -10.24 -2.42 12.05
CA PHE A 267 -9.17 -3.16 12.73
C PHE A 267 -8.32 -2.25 13.60
N ALA A 268 -7.70 -2.83 14.62
CA ALA A 268 -6.62 -2.22 15.36
C ALA A 268 -5.31 -2.48 14.61
N GLN A 269 -4.66 -1.42 14.11
CA GLN A 269 -3.34 -1.50 13.52
C GLN A 269 -2.30 -1.29 14.61
N THR A 270 -1.43 -2.27 14.81
CA THR A 270 -0.32 -2.19 15.75
C THR A 270 0.99 -2.09 14.99
N ARG A 271 1.86 -1.15 15.38
CA ARG A 271 3.20 -0.98 14.81
C ARG A 271 4.25 -1.06 15.91
N GLY A 272 5.40 -1.66 15.60
CA GLY A 272 6.50 -1.78 16.54
C GLY A 272 7.70 -2.50 15.95
N PHE A 273 8.58 -2.93 16.85
CA PHE A 273 9.73 -3.75 16.50
C PHE A 273 9.58 -5.16 17.06
N TRP A 274 10.06 -6.11 16.29
CA TRP A 274 10.29 -7.47 16.77
C TRP A 274 11.77 -7.72 16.96
N GLU A 275 12.08 -8.63 17.87
CA GLU A 275 13.41 -9.16 18.09
C GLU A 275 13.36 -10.67 18.33
N VAL A 276 14.49 -11.33 18.30
CA VAL A 276 14.60 -12.71 18.75
C VAL A 276 15.13 -12.71 20.17
N HIS A 277 14.34 -13.27 21.10
CA HIS A 277 14.74 -13.45 22.47
C HIS A 277 16.08 -14.19 22.55
N ASN A 278 17.06 -13.66 23.29
CA ASN A 278 18.42 -14.15 23.41
C ASN A 278 19.23 -14.17 22.11
N ASP A 279 18.90 -13.31 21.12
CA ASP A 279 19.67 -13.16 19.87
C ASP A 279 19.61 -11.70 19.39
N PHE A 280 20.41 -11.34 18.38
CA PHE A 280 20.54 -9.97 17.86
C PHE A 280 19.67 -9.70 16.60
N MET A 281 18.81 -10.64 16.21
CA MET A 281 17.91 -10.44 15.07
C MET A 281 16.72 -9.59 15.46
N GLY A 282 16.32 -8.69 14.56
CA GLY A 282 15.14 -7.84 14.78
C GLY A 282 14.78 -7.05 13.54
N GLY A 283 13.61 -6.39 13.61
CA GLY A 283 13.11 -5.55 12.54
C GLY A 283 11.74 -4.94 12.83
N PRO A 284 11.17 -4.18 11.89
CA PRO A 284 9.83 -3.63 12.03
C PRO A 284 8.75 -4.70 11.84
N PHE A 285 7.62 -4.49 12.51
CA PHE A 285 6.38 -5.21 12.23
C PHE A 285 5.18 -4.26 12.16
N VAL A 286 4.15 -4.69 11.48
CA VAL A 286 2.82 -4.09 11.49
C VAL A 286 1.77 -5.20 11.54
N SER A 287 0.78 -5.09 12.40
CA SER A 287 -0.30 -6.07 12.49
C SER A 287 -1.68 -5.43 12.42
N HIS A 288 -2.64 -6.17 11.87
CA HIS A 288 -4.06 -5.83 11.88
C HIS A 288 -4.79 -6.86 12.71
N SER A 289 -5.45 -6.40 13.80
CA SER A 289 -6.27 -7.22 14.67
C SER A 289 -7.74 -6.83 14.52
N PHE A 290 -8.61 -7.80 14.24
CA PHE A 290 -10.03 -7.56 14.03
C PHE A 290 -10.88 -8.78 14.40
N TYR A 291 -12.18 -8.58 14.59
CA TYR A 291 -13.09 -9.69 14.86
C TYR A 291 -13.32 -10.56 13.62
N GLY A 292 -13.31 -11.87 13.82
CA GLY A 292 -13.80 -12.83 12.85
C GLY A 292 -15.30 -12.66 12.58
N GLN A 293 -15.79 -13.31 11.53
CA GLN A 293 -17.24 -13.35 11.26
C GLN A 293 -17.98 -14.01 12.43
N GLY A 294 -18.94 -13.28 13.00
CA GLY A 294 -19.66 -13.73 14.22
C GLY A 294 -19.03 -13.24 15.54
N ALA A 295 -17.91 -12.54 15.49
CA ALA A 295 -17.22 -11.91 16.62
C ALA A 295 -16.81 -12.86 17.79
N ASN A 296 -16.73 -14.17 17.52
CA ASN A 296 -16.32 -15.16 18.51
C ASN A 296 -14.79 -15.25 18.66
N ASP A 297 -14.07 -14.89 17.61
CA ASP A 297 -12.61 -14.94 17.54
C ASP A 297 -12.05 -13.55 17.18
N VAL A 298 -10.86 -13.26 17.70
CA VAL A 298 -9.98 -12.22 17.18
C VAL A 298 -9.05 -12.86 16.17
N ILE A 299 -8.99 -12.28 14.99
CA ILE A 299 -8.04 -12.63 13.91
C ILE A 299 -6.94 -11.59 13.90
N VAL A 300 -5.69 -12.05 13.83
CA VAL A 300 -4.52 -11.18 13.69
C VAL A 300 -3.75 -11.57 12.44
N MET A 301 -3.43 -10.58 11.64
CA MET A 301 -2.46 -10.67 10.55
C MET A 301 -1.25 -9.80 10.94
N ASP A 302 -0.09 -10.39 11.11
CA ASP A 302 1.13 -9.77 11.63
C ASP A 302 2.24 -9.85 10.58
N ALA A 303 2.52 -8.73 9.92
CA ALA A 303 3.55 -8.62 8.89
C ALA A 303 4.87 -8.16 9.50
N TRP A 304 5.96 -8.79 9.10
CA TRP A 304 7.31 -8.51 9.60
C TRP A 304 8.35 -8.48 8.49
N VAL A 305 9.44 -7.76 8.73
CA VAL A 305 10.56 -7.63 7.80
C VAL A 305 11.89 -7.85 8.53
N TYR A 306 12.77 -8.63 7.90
CA TYR A 306 14.19 -8.75 8.24
C TYR A 306 15.04 -8.42 7.03
N ALA A 307 15.77 -7.32 7.07
CA ALA A 307 16.64 -6.85 5.98
C ALA A 307 17.88 -6.17 6.55
N PRO A 308 18.84 -6.93 7.14
CA PRO A 308 19.97 -6.33 7.90
C PRO A 308 20.93 -5.51 7.04
N ARG A 309 20.92 -5.71 5.70
CA ARG A 309 21.83 -5.03 4.76
C ARG A 309 21.16 -3.97 3.88
N TYR A 310 19.85 -3.82 3.98
CA TYR A 310 19.07 -2.96 3.08
C TYR A 310 18.09 -2.08 3.85
N ASP A 311 17.69 -0.99 3.22
CA ASP A 311 16.59 -0.15 3.66
C ASP A 311 15.32 -0.97 3.75
N LYS A 312 14.57 -0.80 4.85
CA LYS A 312 13.44 -1.65 5.22
C LYS A 312 12.10 -1.05 4.78
N ARG A 313 12.05 0.26 4.54
CA ARG A 313 10.83 1.00 4.20
C ARG A 313 10.02 0.32 3.10
N GLN A 314 10.66 -0.03 1.98
CA GLN A 314 9.93 -0.61 0.84
C GLN A 314 9.46 -2.04 1.12
N TYR A 315 10.22 -2.83 1.85
CA TYR A 315 9.80 -4.17 2.26
C TYR A 315 8.63 -4.10 3.24
N LEU A 316 8.68 -3.17 4.22
CA LEU A 316 7.57 -2.96 5.16
C LEU A 316 6.31 -2.51 4.42
N ARG A 317 6.41 -1.55 3.48
CA ARG A 317 5.29 -1.11 2.63
C ARG A 317 4.69 -2.27 1.82
N GLN A 318 5.53 -3.18 1.32
CA GLN A 318 5.06 -4.37 0.59
C GLN A 318 4.22 -5.27 1.49
N VAL A 319 4.77 -5.75 2.61
CA VAL A 319 4.04 -6.69 3.48
C VAL A 319 2.83 -6.05 4.14
N GLU A 320 2.92 -4.79 4.55
CA GLU A 320 1.78 -4.02 5.07
C GLU A 320 0.65 -3.92 4.04
N SER A 321 0.98 -3.63 2.77
CA SER A 321 -0.02 -3.54 1.72
C SER A 321 -0.78 -4.85 1.51
N LEU A 322 -0.13 -6.00 1.76
CA LEU A 322 -0.81 -7.30 1.70
C LEU A 322 -1.86 -7.44 2.81
N LEU A 323 -1.61 -6.91 4.02
CA LEU A 323 -2.63 -6.93 5.08
C LEU A 323 -3.90 -6.16 4.67
N TYR A 324 -3.73 -5.04 3.99
CA TYR A 324 -4.85 -4.24 3.45
C TYR A 324 -5.59 -4.92 2.29
N SER A 325 -5.05 -5.99 1.73
CA SER A 325 -5.70 -6.76 0.66
C SER A 325 -6.66 -7.84 1.16
N PHE A 326 -6.82 -7.98 2.48
CA PHE A 326 -7.70 -8.99 3.06
C PHE A 326 -9.14 -8.86 2.53
N GLU A 327 -9.68 -9.99 2.11
CA GLU A 327 -11.07 -10.13 1.66
C GLU A 327 -11.71 -11.35 2.33
N TRP A 328 -12.95 -11.21 2.82
CA TRP A 328 -13.73 -12.35 3.27
C TRP A 328 -14.05 -13.26 2.09
N ALA A 329 -14.05 -14.57 2.32
CA ALA A 329 -14.53 -15.52 1.33
C ALA A 329 -16.00 -15.22 0.97
N LYS A 330 -16.31 -15.27 -0.32
CA LYS A 330 -17.70 -15.18 -0.75
C LYS A 330 -18.45 -16.42 -0.26
N PRO A 331 -19.72 -16.28 0.17
CA PRO A 331 -20.57 -17.45 0.42
C PRO A 331 -20.55 -18.37 -0.80
N ALA A 332 -20.48 -19.68 -0.57
CA ALA A 332 -20.69 -20.64 -1.66
C ALA A 332 -22.09 -20.43 -2.24
N GLU A 333 -22.18 -20.20 -3.55
CA GLU A 333 -23.45 -20.10 -4.27
C GLU A 333 -24.17 -21.44 -4.29
#